data_aa7637e1925b5243d8fefe0f2ed78571
#
_entry.id   aa7637e1925b5243d8fefe0f2ed78571
#
_cell.length_a   1.000
_cell.length_b   1.000
_cell.length_c   1.000
_cell.angle_alpha   90.00
_cell.angle_beta   90.00
_cell.angle_gamma   90.00
#
_symmetry.space_group_name_H-M   'P 1'
#
loop_
_entity.id
_entity.type
_entity.pdbx_description
1 polymer ?
#
loop_
_entity_poly.entity_id
_entity_poly.type
_entity_poly.pdbx_seq_one_letter_code
_entity_poly.pdbx_strand_id
1 'polypeptide(L)'
;MYGILSNKVIETVEKIVFERARKFMLGIHKDDIDRDIMHALLSEGVIAQQGDYIRLKYDIFEDICFEHYFDKAFDLCKGKYKTFYDEIENLGRCVYRRYQIWISNKMFIQVNRDKFLYSLTFSDEIPQSWKRQTEIGIVKSRFCDNYFEEQGSEILEQGMLFDFVKNINLLSLIHI
;
A
#
# COMPACT_ATOMS: atom_id res chain seq x y z
N MET A 1 11.88 -7.10 28.87
CA MET A 1 12.88 -6.23 28.19
C MET A 1 12.87 -6.40 26.67
N TYR A 2 12.77 -7.62 26.12
CA TYR A 2 12.72 -7.88 24.67
C TYR A 2 11.54 -7.21 23.93
N GLY A 3 10.35 -7.11 24.52
CA GLY A 3 9.18 -6.52 23.88
C GLY A 3 9.27 -5.01 23.64
N ILE A 4 9.91 -4.25 24.50
CA ILE A 4 10.03 -2.78 24.38
C ILE A 4 11.06 -2.42 23.29
N LEU A 5 12.16 -3.16 23.20
CA LEU A 5 13.14 -3.01 22.11
C LEU A 5 12.53 -3.36 20.76
N SER A 6 11.72 -4.42 20.69
CA SER A 6 11.00 -4.80 19.47
C SER A 6 10.08 -3.70 18.97
N ASN A 7 9.30 -3.06 19.85
CA ASN A 7 8.39 -1.98 19.44
C ASN A 7 9.15 -0.75 18.93
N LYS A 8 10.21 -0.32 19.61
CA LYS A 8 11.03 0.81 19.15
C LYS A 8 11.72 0.55 17.81
N VAL A 9 12.14 -0.69 17.55
CA VAL A 9 12.70 -1.10 16.26
C VAL A 9 11.65 -0.97 15.16
N ILE A 10 10.44 -1.51 15.38
CA ILE A 10 9.33 -1.40 14.43
C ILE A 10 8.99 0.08 14.15
N GLU A 11 8.79 0.87 15.19
CA GLU A 11 8.52 2.32 15.09
C GLU A 11 9.61 3.06 14.30
N THR A 12 10.87 2.68 14.48
CA THR A 12 11.99 3.29 13.74
C THR A 12 11.95 2.91 12.26
N VAL A 13 11.68 1.64 11.94
CA VAL A 13 11.55 1.18 10.55
C VAL A 13 10.35 1.87 9.88
N GLU A 14 9.20 1.93 10.52
CA GLU A 14 8.02 2.66 10.05
C GLU A 14 8.32 4.15 9.83
N LYS A 15 9.04 4.79 10.76
CA LYS A 15 9.47 6.19 10.63
C LYS A 15 10.30 6.39 9.36
N ILE A 16 11.29 5.52 9.11
CA ILE A 16 12.13 5.59 7.90
C ILE A 16 11.25 5.52 6.64
N VAL A 17 10.32 4.56 6.60
CA VAL A 17 9.44 4.34 5.45
C VAL A 17 8.52 5.54 5.20
N PHE A 18 7.80 5.97 6.23
CA PHE A 18 6.74 6.96 6.05
C PHE A 18 7.27 8.40 5.92
N GLU A 19 8.36 8.75 6.60
CA GLU A 19 8.99 10.06 6.37
C GLU A 19 9.60 10.16 4.97
N ARG A 20 10.24 9.08 4.50
CA ARG A 20 10.76 9.00 3.14
C ARG A 20 9.63 9.16 2.12
N ALA A 21 8.50 8.48 2.33
CA ALA A 21 7.33 8.57 1.47
C ALA A 21 6.74 9.99 1.43
N ARG A 22 6.52 10.61 2.59
CA ARG A 22 5.95 11.96 2.71
C ARG A 22 6.83 13.05 2.10
N LYS A 23 8.15 12.94 2.29
CA LYS A 23 9.10 13.97 1.89
C LYS A 23 9.73 13.72 0.51
N PHE A 24 9.40 12.61 -0.16
CA PHE A 24 10.01 12.19 -1.43
C PHE A 24 11.55 12.12 -1.36
N MET A 25 12.10 11.69 -0.23
CA MET A 25 13.53 11.64 0.01
C MET A 25 14.08 10.23 -0.25
N LEU A 26 15.39 10.16 -0.54
CA LEU A 26 16.07 8.87 -0.69
C LEU A 26 16.31 8.17 0.65
N GLY A 27 16.27 8.89 1.76
CA GLY A 27 16.44 8.38 3.12
C GLY A 27 16.12 9.46 4.14
N ILE A 28 16.20 9.13 5.43
CA ILE A 28 16.10 10.08 6.54
C ILE A 28 17.49 10.37 7.11
N HIS A 29 17.69 11.52 7.77
CA HIS A 29 18.97 11.86 8.35
C HIS A 29 19.28 10.94 9.54
N LYS A 30 20.54 10.51 9.68
CA LYS A 30 20.96 9.58 10.75
C LYS A 30 20.71 10.11 12.16
N ASP A 31 20.77 11.44 12.35
CA ASP A 31 20.53 12.07 13.65
C ASP A 31 19.05 12.03 14.07
N ASP A 32 18.15 11.69 13.14
CA ASP A 32 16.72 11.49 13.43
C ASP A 32 16.40 10.09 13.98
N ILE A 33 17.42 9.23 14.09
CA ILE A 33 17.30 7.85 14.57
C ILE A 33 18.10 7.68 15.87
N ASP A 34 17.53 6.94 16.82
CA ASP A 34 18.26 6.49 18.00
C ASP A 34 19.51 5.69 17.58
N ARG A 35 20.68 6.05 18.15
CA ARG A 35 21.98 5.50 17.73
C ARG A 35 22.08 4.00 17.95
N ASP A 36 21.55 3.50 19.08
CA ASP A 36 21.66 2.07 19.41
C ASP A 36 20.74 1.24 18.50
N ILE A 37 19.55 1.74 18.19
CA ILE A 37 18.63 1.13 17.25
C ILE A 37 19.22 1.15 15.83
N MET A 38 19.82 2.28 15.42
CA MET A 38 20.48 2.38 14.13
C MET A 38 21.59 1.35 13.98
N HIS A 39 22.45 1.20 14.97
CA HIS A 39 23.54 0.21 14.95
C HIS A 39 22.98 -1.22 14.89
N ALA A 40 21.94 -1.53 15.64
CA ALA A 40 21.29 -2.85 15.60
C ALA A 40 20.72 -3.12 14.19
N LEU A 41 19.99 -2.18 13.60
CA LEU A 41 19.39 -2.34 12.27
C LEU A 41 20.44 -2.44 11.14
N LEU A 42 21.57 -1.73 11.29
CA LEU A 42 22.72 -1.85 10.36
C LEU A 42 23.38 -3.23 10.46
N SER A 43 23.60 -3.74 11.69
CA SER A 43 24.21 -5.05 11.90
C SER A 43 23.36 -6.20 11.37
N GLU A 44 22.04 -6.10 11.48
CA GLU A 44 21.06 -7.05 10.96
C GLU A 44 20.82 -6.88 9.43
N GLY A 45 21.41 -5.86 8.82
CA GLY A 45 21.26 -5.61 7.40
C GLY A 45 19.86 -5.18 6.96
N VAL A 46 19.06 -4.62 7.86
CA VAL A 46 17.71 -4.09 7.58
C VAL A 46 17.80 -2.72 6.91
N ILE A 47 18.73 -1.89 7.38
CA ILE A 47 18.98 -0.56 6.83
C ILE A 47 20.36 -0.47 6.20
N ALA A 48 20.55 0.53 5.36
CA ALA A 48 21.83 0.91 4.77
C ALA A 48 22.07 2.41 5.01
N GLN A 49 23.34 2.76 5.28
CA GLN A 49 23.76 4.14 5.42
C GLN A 49 24.47 4.60 4.15
N GLN A 50 24.12 5.79 3.66
CA GLN A 50 24.78 6.46 2.56
C GLN A 50 25.07 7.91 2.96
N GLY A 51 26.31 8.18 3.37
CA GLY A 51 26.68 9.46 3.97
C GLY A 51 25.95 9.68 5.29
N ASP A 52 25.19 10.76 5.39
CA ASP A 52 24.39 11.10 6.56
C ASP A 52 22.95 10.58 6.49
N TYR A 53 22.60 9.86 5.42
CA TYR A 53 21.25 9.36 5.21
C TYR A 53 21.16 7.86 5.44
N ILE A 54 20.01 7.47 6.02
CA ILE A 54 19.63 6.08 6.31
C ILE A 54 18.41 5.73 5.46
N ARG A 55 18.45 4.55 4.85
CA ARG A 55 17.32 3.99 4.09
C ARG A 55 17.18 2.51 4.38
N LEU A 56 16.03 1.93 4.06
CA LEU A 56 15.89 0.48 4.05
C LEU A 56 16.81 -0.12 2.98
N LYS A 57 17.41 -1.25 3.30
CA LYS A 57 18.35 -1.94 2.39
C LYS A 57 17.61 -2.61 1.23
N TYR A 58 16.40 -3.11 1.48
CA TYR A 58 15.58 -3.82 0.51
C TYR A 58 14.17 -3.25 0.46
N ASP A 59 13.65 -3.08 -0.76
CA ASP A 59 12.29 -2.56 -0.99
C ASP A 59 11.19 -3.43 -0.38
N ILE A 60 11.44 -4.74 -0.21
CA ILE A 60 10.48 -5.65 0.42
C ILE A 60 10.10 -5.21 1.85
N PHE A 61 11.03 -4.62 2.60
CA PHE A 61 10.71 -4.11 3.94
C PHE A 61 9.74 -2.93 3.89
N GLU A 62 9.86 -2.07 2.86
CA GLU A 62 8.87 -1.01 2.63
C GLU A 62 7.50 -1.58 2.29
N ASP A 63 7.45 -2.56 1.40
CA ASP A 63 6.19 -3.19 0.99
C ASP A 63 5.47 -3.83 2.19
N ILE A 64 6.20 -4.53 3.07
CA ILE A 64 5.66 -5.11 4.31
C ILE A 64 5.13 -4.01 5.27
N CYS A 65 5.89 -2.92 5.45
CA CYS A 65 5.43 -1.81 6.30
C CYS A 65 4.16 -1.16 5.76
N PHE A 66 4.08 -0.93 4.45
CA PHE A 66 2.88 -0.37 3.83
C PHE A 66 1.69 -1.32 3.90
N GLU A 67 1.89 -2.62 3.69
CA GLU A 67 0.83 -3.62 3.81
C GLU A 67 0.23 -3.62 5.21
N HIS A 68 1.08 -3.67 6.23
CA HIS A 68 0.66 -3.59 7.63
C HIS A 68 -0.06 -2.28 7.96
N TYR A 69 0.46 -1.16 7.45
CA TYR A 69 -0.15 0.15 7.64
C TYR A 69 -1.54 0.24 7.02
N PHE A 70 -1.70 -0.23 5.78
CA PHE A 70 -3.00 -0.24 5.11
C PHE A 70 -4.00 -1.15 5.82
N ASP A 71 -3.59 -2.33 6.26
CA ASP A 71 -4.45 -3.22 7.03
C ASP A 71 -4.94 -2.55 8.31
N LYS A 72 -4.02 -1.99 9.09
CA LYS A 72 -4.35 -1.29 10.33
C LYS A 72 -5.27 -0.09 10.09
N ALA A 73 -4.97 0.76 9.10
CA ALA A 73 -5.78 1.92 8.77
C ALA A 73 -7.17 1.51 8.29
N PHE A 74 -7.26 0.44 7.50
CA PHE A 74 -8.53 -0.08 7.01
C PHE A 74 -9.37 -0.67 8.14
N ASP A 75 -8.80 -1.45 9.04
CA ASP A 75 -9.50 -2.00 10.21
C ASP A 75 -10.03 -0.91 11.14
N LEU A 76 -9.25 0.17 11.32
CA LEU A 76 -9.63 1.30 12.15
C LEU A 76 -10.76 2.15 11.53
N CYS A 77 -10.90 2.18 10.22
CA CYS A 77 -11.94 2.98 9.57
C CYS A 77 -13.36 2.43 9.77
N LYS A 78 -13.51 1.15 10.12
CA LYS A 78 -14.79 0.49 10.42
C LYS A 78 -15.88 0.75 9.36
N GLY A 79 -15.50 0.67 8.09
CA GLY A 79 -16.38 0.92 6.94
C GLY A 79 -16.58 2.39 6.57
N LYS A 80 -15.93 3.33 7.27
CA LYS A 80 -15.89 4.75 6.88
C LYS A 80 -14.73 4.97 5.90
N TYR A 81 -14.91 4.60 4.65
CA TYR A 81 -13.84 4.61 3.64
C TYR A 81 -13.18 5.97 3.47
N LYS A 82 -13.94 7.06 3.58
CA LYS A 82 -13.35 8.39 3.52
C LYS A 82 -12.23 8.57 4.55
N THR A 83 -12.43 8.13 5.79
CA THR A 83 -11.40 8.22 6.84
C THR A 83 -10.14 7.43 6.50
N PHE A 84 -10.30 6.25 5.90
CA PHE A 84 -9.17 5.45 5.43
C PHE A 84 -8.38 6.18 4.34
N TYR A 85 -9.06 6.72 3.33
CA TYR A 85 -8.38 7.41 2.23
C TYR A 85 -7.77 8.74 2.66
N ASP A 86 -8.42 9.50 3.54
CA ASP A 86 -7.86 10.73 4.11
C ASP A 86 -6.55 10.40 4.88
N GLU A 87 -6.49 9.27 5.59
CA GLU A 87 -5.29 8.83 6.32
C GLU A 87 -4.15 8.47 5.37
N ILE A 88 -4.40 7.62 4.37
CA ILE A 88 -3.34 7.16 3.47
C ILE A 88 -2.91 8.23 2.46
N GLU A 89 -3.76 9.20 2.12
CA GLU A 89 -3.44 10.30 1.21
C GLU A 89 -2.37 11.24 1.79
N ASN A 90 -2.26 11.33 3.12
CA ASN A 90 -1.21 12.07 3.81
C ASN A 90 0.21 11.57 3.50
N LEU A 91 0.34 10.35 2.97
CA LEU A 91 1.62 9.78 2.54
C LEU A 91 2.02 10.20 1.11
N GLY A 92 1.14 10.92 0.42
CA GLY A 92 1.37 11.42 -0.94
C GLY A 92 1.21 10.36 -2.04
N ARG A 93 1.39 10.79 -3.29
CA ARG A 93 1.13 9.92 -4.47
C ARG A 93 2.09 8.74 -4.62
N CYS A 94 3.24 8.76 -3.95
CA CYS A 94 4.20 7.66 -3.99
C CYS A 94 3.63 6.34 -3.44
N VAL A 95 2.55 6.41 -2.64
CA VAL A 95 1.91 5.20 -2.07
C VAL A 95 0.97 4.49 -3.04
N TYR A 96 0.62 5.09 -4.19
CA TYR A 96 -0.31 4.47 -5.14
C TYR A 96 0.14 3.07 -5.59
N ARG A 97 1.42 2.92 -5.93
CA ARG A 97 1.98 1.61 -6.31
C ARG A 97 1.84 0.59 -5.18
N ARG A 98 2.12 0.99 -3.95
CA ARG A 98 2.03 0.11 -2.77
C ARG A 98 0.59 -0.26 -2.44
N TYR A 99 -0.32 0.69 -2.57
CA TYR A 99 -1.75 0.43 -2.47
C TYR A 99 -2.23 -0.56 -3.54
N GLN A 100 -1.81 -0.43 -4.80
CA GLN A 100 -2.13 -1.39 -5.85
C GLN A 100 -1.64 -2.81 -5.52
N ILE A 101 -0.42 -2.93 -4.96
CA ILE A 101 0.14 -4.22 -4.51
C ILE A 101 -0.72 -4.78 -3.37
N TRP A 102 -1.08 -3.96 -2.40
CA TRP A 102 -1.95 -4.35 -1.29
C TRP A 102 -3.31 -4.86 -1.79
N ILE A 103 -3.98 -4.14 -2.69
CA ILE A 103 -5.22 -4.61 -3.34
C ILE A 103 -4.99 -5.96 -4.04
N SER A 104 -3.94 -6.08 -4.83
CA SER A 104 -3.61 -7.32 -5.54
C SER A 104 -3.41 -8.51 -4.60
N ASN A 105 -2.79 -8.30 -3.44
CA ASN A 105 -2.61 -9.32 -2.41
C ASN A 105 -3.93 -9.71 -1.75
N LYS A 106 -4.85 -8.76 -1.50
CA LYS A 106 -6.18 -9.05 -0.95
C LYS A 106 -7.04 -9.93 -1.85
N MET A 107 -6.78 -9.93 -3.15
CA MET A 107 -7.50 -10.77 -4.12
C MET A 107 -7.24 -12.27 -3.98
N PHE A 108 -6.18 -12.68 -3.29
CA PHE A 108 -5.88 -14.08 -3.05
C PHE A 108 -7.00 -14.80 -2.30
N ILE A 109 -7.69 -14.13 -1.39
CA ILE A 109 -8.73 -14.73 -0.53
C ILE A 109 -10.11 -14.37 -1.09
N GLN A 110 -10.93 -15.37 -1.43
CA GLN A 110 -12.26 -15.20 -2.01
C GLN A 110 -13.14 -14.28 -1.16
N VAL A 111 -13.21 -14.48 0.14
CA VAL A 111 -14.00 -13.61 1.04
C VAL A 111 -13.63 -12.13 0.93
N ASN A 112 -12.37 -11.83 0.63
CA ASN A 112 -11.96 -10.44 0.39
C ASN A 112 -12.51 -9.92 -0.94
N ARG A 113 -12.55 -10.75 -2.01
CA ARG A 113 -13.15 -10.35 -3.30
C ARG A 113 -14.64 -10.06 -3.14
N ASP A 114 -15.37 -10.94 -2.44
CA ASP A 114 -16.81 -10.86 -2.29
C ASP A 114 -17.29 -9.69 -1.43
N LYS A 115 -16.49 -9.25 -0.46
CA LYS A 115 -16.90 -8.23 0.51
C LYS A 115 -16.03 -6.99 0.46
N PHE A 116 -14.75 -7.16 0.73
CA PHE A 116 -13.80 -6.06 0.85
C PHE A 116 -13.60 -5.33 -0.47
N LEU A 117 -13.19 -6.06 -1.52
CA LEU A 117 -12.94 -5.46 -2.84
C LEU A 117 -14.22 -5.02 -3.52
N TYR A 118 -15.32 -5.77 -3.36
CA TYR A 118 -16.64 -5.34 -3.79
C TYR A 118 -16.99 -3.95 -3.23
N SER A 119 -16.86 -3.78 -1.91
CA SER A 119 -17.13 -2.49 -1.28
C SER A 119 -16.22 -1.37 -1.79
N LEU A 120 -14.93 -1.64 -2.00
CA LEU A 120 -13.99 -0.65 -2.52
C LEU A 120 -14.25 -0.28 -3.99
N THR A 121 -14.75 -1.20 -4.79
CA THR A 121 -15.04 -0.97 -6.20
C THR A 121 -16.33 -0.17 -6.39
N PHE A 122 -17.39 -0.54 -5.68
CA PHE A 122 -18.73 -0.02 -5.92
C PHE A 122 -19.20 1.11 -5.00
N SER A 123 -18.47 1.42 -3.91
CA SER A 123 -18.86 2.50 -3.00
C SER A 123 -18.69 3.88 -3.62
N ASP A 124 -19.73 4.73 -3.51
CA ASP A 124 -19.68 6.13 -3.96
C ASP A 124 -18.90 7.05 -3.00
N GLU A 125 -18.57 6.59 -1.80
CA GLU A 125 -17.82 7.35 -0.81
C GLU A 125 -16.31 7.41 -1.12
N ILE A 126 -15.85 6.62 -2.09
CA ILE A 126 -14.43 6.51 -2.42
C ILE A 126 -14.04 7.57 -3.45
N PRO A 127 -12.99 8.37 -3.19
CA PRO A 127 -12.48 9.32 -4.17
C PRO A 127 -12.09 8.64 -5.49
N GLN A 128 -12.44 9.26 -6.62
CA GLN A 128 -12.21 8.67 -7.96
C GLN A 128 -10.75 8.30 -8.22
N SER A 129 -9.81 9.07 -7.66
CA SER A 129 -8.38 8.75 -7.74
C SER A 129 -8.05 7.39 -7.13
N TRP A 130 -8.67 7.06 -5.99
CA TRP A 130 -8.46 5.79 -5.28
C TRP A 130 -9.27 4.64 -5.89
N LYS A 131 -10.49 4.90 -6.40
CA LYS A 131 -11.22 3.90 -7.21
C LYS A 131 -10.34 3.40 -8.35
N ARG A 132 -9.75 4.32 -9.09
CA ARG A 132 -8.81 3.97 -10.17
C ARG A 132 -7.61 3.16 -9.69
N GLN A 133 -7.03 3.46 -8.52
CA GLN A 133 -5.93 2.66 -7.99
C GLN A 133 -6.38 1.26 -7.57
N THR A 134 -7.62 1.12 -7.07
CA THR A 134 -8.25 -0.17 -6.76
C THR A 134 -8.42 -1.01 -8.03
N GLU A 135 -9.00 -0.45 -9.07
CA GLU A 135 -9.18 -1.11 -10.37
C GLU A 135 -7.84 -1.57 -10.97
N ILE A 136 -6.80 -0.72 -10.92
CA ILE A 136 -5.45 -1.08 -11.37
C ILE A 136 -4.88 -2.23 -10.53
N GLY A 137 -5.07 -2.22 -9.22
CA GLY A 137 -4.64 -3.30 -8.33
C GLY A 137 -5.34 -4.63 -8.65
N ILE A 138 -6.64 -4.59 -8.93
CA ILE A 138 -7.44 -5.76 -9.36
C ILE A 138 -6.89 -6.31 -10.67
N VAL A 139 -6.74 -5.46 -11.69
CA VAL A 139 -6.27 -5.86 -13.02
C VAL A 139 -4.85 -6.43 -12.99
N LYS A 140 -3.98 -5.94 -12.11
CA LYS A 140 -2.62 -6.45 -11.93
C LYS A 140 -2.55 -7.78 -11.19
N SER A 141 -3.61 -8.20 -10.53
CA SER A 141 -3.63 -9.44 -9.77
C SER A 141 -3.72 -10.64 -10.71
N ARG A 142 -3.02 -11.72 -10.35
CA ARG A 142 -3.20 -13.03 -10.99
C ARG A 142 -4.58 -13.65 -10.78
N PHE A 143 -5.39 -13.08 -9.89
CA PHE A 143 -6.76 -13.49 -9.60
C PHE A 143 -7.80 -12.54 -10.25
N CYS A 144 -7.38 -11.74 -11.22
CA CYS A 144 -8.23 -10.82 -11.95
C CYS A 144 -9.42 -11.53 -12.59
N ASP A 145 -9.17 -12.66 -13.27
CA ASP A 145 -10.22 -13.45 -13.93
C ASP A 145 -11.28 -13.93 -12.93
N ASN A 146 -10.86 -14.42 -11.74
CA ASN A 146 -11.80 -14.84 -10.70
C ASN A 146 -12.71 -13.67 -10.25
N TYR A 147 -12.14 -12.48 -10.12
CA TYR A 147 -12.93 -11.30 -9.73
C TYR A 147 -13.96 -10.92 -10.79
N PHE A 148 -13.59 -10.97 -12.06
CA PHE A 148 -14.52 -10.69 -13.16
C PHE A 148 -15.58 -11.80 -13.32
N GLU A 149 -15.27 -13.05 -13.04
CA GLU A 149 -16.25 -14.13 -12.99
C GLU A 149 -17.26 -13.92 -11.85
N GLU A 150 -16.80 -13.47 -10.69
CA GLU A 150 -17.61 -13.25 -9.48
C GLU A 150 -18.43 -11.94 -9.55
N GLN A 151 -17.87 -10.85 -10.07
CA GLN A 151 -18.42 -9.49 -10.01
C GLN A 151 -18.76 -8.88 -11.39
N GLY A 152 -18.57 -9.63 -12.48
CA GLY A 152 -18.69 -9.11 -13.84
C GLY A 152 -20.07 -8.57 -14.17
N SER A 153 -21.14 -9.21 -13.69
CA SER A 153 -22.51 -8.73 -13.89
C SER A 153 -22.73 -7.36 -13.27
N GLU A 154 -22.27 -7.15 -12.04
CA GLU A 154 -22.36 -5.87 -11.35
C GLU A 154 -21.52 -4.78 -12.02
N ILE A 155 -20.30 -5.13 -12.48
CA ILE A 155 -19.43 -4.21 -13.22
C ILE A 155 -20.12 -3.73 -14.52
N LEU A 156 -20.82 -4.61 -15.20
CA LEU A 156 -21.60 -4.27 -16.41
C LEU A 156 -22.80 -3.40 -16.10
N GLU A 157 -23.58 -3.75 -15.08
CA GLU A 157 -24.78 -3.01 -14.65
C GLU A 157 -24.44 -1.59 -14.18
N GLN A 158 -23.32 -1.42 -13.48
CA GLN A 158 -22.82 -0.13 -13.00
C GLN A 158 -22.06 0.67 -14.10
N GLY A 159 -21.89 0.11 -15.29
CA GLY A 159 -21.21 0.78 -16.40
C GLY A 159 -19.70 0.94 -16.24
N MET A 160 -19.08 0.21 -15.30
CA MET A 160 -17.66 0.35 -14.93
C MET A 160 -16.69 -0.38 -15.87
N LEU A 161 -17.20 -1.22 -16.78
CA LEU A 161 -16.36 -1.99 -17.69
C LEU A 161 -15.37 -1.10 -18.47
N PHE A 162 -15.83 0.08 -18.89
CA PHE A 162 -14.99 1.00 -19.65
C PHE A 162 -13.78 1.49 -18.84
N ASP A 163 -13.94 1.76 -17.54
CA ASP A 163 -12.85 2.20 -16.68
C ASP A 163 -11.82 1.09 -16.49
N PHE A 164 -12.26 -0.16 -16.28
CA PHE A 164 -11.35 -1.30 -16.22
C PHE A 164 -10.58 -1.48 -17.53
N VAL A 165 -11.24 -1.45 -18.69
CA VAL A 165 -10.59 -1.58 -20.01
C VAL A 165 -9.59 -0.45 -20.24
N LYS A 166 -9.93 0.78 -19.89
CA LYS A 166 -9.02 1.93 -19.97
C LYS A 166 -7.77 1.75 -19.10
N ASN A 167 -7.93 1.22 -17.90
CA ASN A 167 -6.81 0.93 -17.00
C ASN A 167 -5.92 -0.19 -17.53
N ILE A 168 -6.47 -1.24 -18.14
CA ILE A 168 -5.71 -2.30 -18.81
C ILE A 168 -4.86 -1.72 -19.96
N ASN A 169 -5.46 -0.88 -20.81
CA ASN A 169 -4.76 -0.26 -21.95
C ASN A 169 -3.61 0.66 -21.50
N LEU A 170 -3.81 1.42 -20.40
CA LEU A 170 -2.75 2.25 -19.83
C LEU A 170 -1.59 1.43 -19.27
N LEU A 171 -1.86 0.26 -18.68
CA LEU A 171 -0.82 -0.65 -18.20
C LEU A 171 -0.01 -1.26 -19.35
N SER A 172 -0.66 -1.59 -20.49
CA SER A 172 0.03 -2.15 -21.67
C SER A 172 0.98 -1.14 -22.32
N LEU A 173 0.69 0.17 -22.22
CA LEU A 173 1.54 1.23 -22.77
C LEU A 173 2.78 1.53 -21.91
N ILE A 174 2.78 1.14 -20.64
CA ILE A 174 3.90 1.37 -19.69
C ILE A 174 4.94 0.24 -19.77
N HIS A 175 4.57 -0.90 -20.35
CA HIS A 175 5.43 -2.09 -20.50
C HIS A 175 6.08 -2.22 -21.89
N ILE A 176 6.00 -1.18 -22.74
CA ILE A 176 6.78 -1.02 -23.96
C ILE A 176 7.92 -0.04 -23.71
#